data_d252540a3001b961b336dc442d285a4d
#
_entry.id   d252540a3001b961b336dc442d285a4d
#
_cell.length_a   1.000
_cell.length_b   1.000
_cell.length_c   1.000
_cell.angle_alpha   90.00
_cell.angle_beta   90.00
_cell.angle_gamma   90.00
#
_symmetry.space_group_name_H-M   'P 1'
#
loop_
_entity.id
_entity.type
_entity.pdbx_description
1 polymer ?
#
loop_
_entity_poly.entity_id
_entity_poly.type
_entity_poly.pdbx_seq_one_letter_code
_entity_poly.pdbx_strand_id
1 'polypeptide(L)'
;MDTKMYDLTGKVAIITGSTRGIGNAIAKLMAKNGAAVVITGRKQEACDKVAAEIEAEGGKAIGVATSVDDPASRENLVKTTVEKLGRIDILVNNAGVGGQPRNMLDMDEEFYDTIMNADLKAVYFMSQLVARQMKEQGREPGVDPYRIINMSSAAGIKSPRGDTVYGAAKAAVTHLTRIMANELARYGITCNAIAPGYVLTDMTKDVMADEKNVAAVTKMISLRRYAMPVEMATVAAFLASPAAAYITGVLIPVDGGMTIN
;
A
#
# COMPACT_ATOMS: atom_id res chain seq x y z
N MET A 1 -2.35 29.20 -3.51
CA MET A 1 -2.60 27.89 -2.85
C MET A 1 -1.41 27.59 -1.98
N ASP A 2 -1.64 27.18 -0.75
CA ASP A 2 -0.54 26.81 0.15
C ASP A 2 0.08 25.48 -0.35
N THR A 3 1.26 25.57 -0.94
CA THR A 3 2.01 24.39 -1.46
C THR A 3 2.37 23.40 -0.36
N LYS A 4 2.25 23.78 0.92
CA LYS A 4 2.51 22.94 2.09
C LYS A 4 1.46 21.85 2.33
N MET A 5 0.30 21.91 1.66
CA MET A 5 -0.76 20.91 1.85
C MET A 5 -0.36 19.49 1.43
N TYR A 6 0.62 19.34 0.55
CA TYR A 6 1.15 18.05 0.08
C TYR A 6 2.59 17.80 0.50
N ASP A 7 3.14 18.67 1.36
CA ASP A 7 4.50 18.57 1.85
C ASP A 7 4.61 17.43 2.89
N LEU A 8 5.55 16.53 2.67
CA LEU A 8 5.90 15.43 3.56
C LEU A 8 7.27 15.62 4.22
N THR A 9 7.83 16.83 4.15
CA THR A 9 9.15 17.13 4.74
C THR A 9 9.16 16.79 6.24
N GLY A 10 10.20 16.05 6.65
CA GLY A 10 10.36 15.58 8.03
C GLY A 10 9.52 14.36 8.41
N LYS A 11 8.73 13.81 7.48
CA LYS A 11 7.99 12.55 7.67
C LYS A 11 8.84 11.35 7.27
N VAL A 12 8.63 10.25 7.96
CA VAL A 12 9.24 8.95 7.64
C VAL A 12 8.14 7.98 7.21
N ALA A 13 8.26 7.42 6.00
CA ALA A 13 7.27 6.54 5.41
C ALA A 13 7.84 5.13 5.16
N ILE A 14 7.20 4.12 5.70
CA ILE A 14 7.43 2.72 5.34
C ILE A 14 6.47 2.34 4.23
N ILE A 15 6.98 1.83 3.10
CA ILE A 15 6.16 1.32 2.00
C ILE A 15 6.51 -0.15 1.79
N THR A 16 5.59 -1.06 2.13
CA THR A 16 5.84 -2.49 1.96
C THR A 16 5.74 -2.88 0.49
N GLY A 17 6.66 -3.76 0.02
CA GLY A 17 6.69 -4.20 -1.37
C GLY A 17 7.00 -3.08 -2.38
N SER A 18 7.96 -2.21 -2.07
CA SER A 18 8.24 -0.98 -2.83
C SER A 18 9.42 -1.08 -3.79
N THR A 19 9.93 -2.28 -4.06
CA THR A 19 11.01 -2.47 -5.06
C THR A 19 10.54 -2.37 -6.51
N ARG A 20 9.22 -2.41 -6.77
CA ARG A 20 8.63 -2.33 -8.12
C ARG A 20 7.14 -1.92 -8.07
N GLY A 21 6.57 -1.69 -9.24
CA GLY A 21 5.12 -1.48 -9.42
C GLY A 21 4.56 -0.29 -8.65
N ILE A 22 3.38 -0.47 -8.05
CA ILE A 22 2.65 0.58 -7.31
C ILE A 22 3.49 1.07 -6.12
N GLY A 23 4.05 0.16 -5.33
CA GLY A 23 4.85 0.53 -4.16
C GLY A 23 6.07 1.37 -4.50
N ASN A 24 6.75 1.09 -5.62
CA ASN A 24 7.86 1.89 -6.11
C ASN A 24 7.43 3.30 -6.50
N ALA A 25 6.33 3.41 -7.24
CA ALA A 25 5.77 4.71 -7.63
C ALA A 25 5.36 5.55 -6.40
N ILE A 26 4.75 4.91 -5.39
CA ILE A 26 4.40 5.56 -4.11
C ILE A 26 5.65 6.07 -3.42
N ALA A 27 6.69 5.23 -3.27
CA ALA A 27 7.93 5.60 -2.59
C ALA A 27 8.62 6.77 -3.27
N LYS A 28 8.78 6.73 -4.60
CA LYS A 28 9.40 7.82 -5.38
C LYS A 28 8.61 9.13 -5.24
N LEU A 29 7.27 9.08 -5.32
CA LEU A 29 6.45 10.28 -5.19
C LEU A 29 6.49 10.85 -3.77
N MET A 30 6.43 10.00 -2.73
CA MET A 30 6.53 10.48 -1.35
C MET A 30 7.91 11.09 -1.05
N ALA A 31 9.00 10.49 -1.56
CA ALA A 31 10.34 11.04 -1.45
C ALA A 31 10.46 12.40 -2.16
N LYS A 32 9.89 12.53 -3.36
CA LYS A 32 9.82 13.80 -4.09
C LYS A 32 9.06 14.89 -3.32
N ASN A 33 8.07 14.50 -2.51
CA ASN A 33 7.33 15.39 -1.63
C ASN A 33 8.03 15.63 -0.27
N GLY A 34 9.29 15.19 -0.10
CA GLY A 34 10.12 15.48 1.07
C GLY A 34 10.14 14.41 2.17
N ALA A 35 9.44 13.29 2.02
CA ALA A 35 9.51 12.21 2.99
C ALA A 35 10.84 11.45 2.92
N ALA A 36 11.33 10.99 4.07
CA ALA A 36 12.31 9.91 4.11
C ALA A 36 11.57 8.59 3.95
N VAL A 37 11.93 7.78 2.96
CA VAL A 37 11.19 6.56 2.64
C VAL A 37 11.99 5.29 2.93
N VAL A 38 11.31 4.26 3.40
CA VAL A 38 11.89 2.94 3.62
C VAL A 38 11.38 2.01 2.51
N ILE A 39 12.32 1.59 1.67
CA ILE A 39 12.08 0.67 0.57
C ILE A 39 12.16 -0.76 1.08
N THR A 40 11.10 -1.54 0.85
CA THR A 40 11.06 -2.92 1.31
C THR A 40 10.75 -3.91 0.20
N GLY A 41 11.30 -5.10 0.36
CA GLY A 41 11.13 -6.24 -0.52
C GLY A 41 11.94 -7.41 0.02
N ARG A 42 11.79 -8.60 -0.54
CA ARG A 42 12.44 -9.82 -0.02
C ARG A 42 13.96 -9.86 -0.25
N LYS A 43 14.49 -9.09 -1.19
CA LYS A 43 15.92 -9.07 -1.55
C LYS A 43 16.53 -7.70 -1.20
N GLN A 44 17.56 -7.69 -0.35
CA GLN A 44 18.23 -6.46 0.08
C GLN A 44 18.76 -5.65 -1.10
N GLU A 45 19.44 -6.32 -2.06
CA GLU A 45 19.99 -5.66 -3.24
C GLU A 45 18.95 -4.88 -4.05
N ALA A 46 17.70 -5.43 -4.16
CA ALA A 46 16.62 -4.74 -4.86
C ALA A 46 16.11 -3.53 -4.07
N CYS A 47 16.11 -3.61 -2.73
CA CYS A 47 15.75 -2.49 -1.87
C CYS A 47 16.80 -1.38 -1.96
N ASP A 48 18.09 -1.73 -1.88
CA ASP A 48 19.19 -0.78 -1.93
C ASP A 48 19.28 -0.09 -3.29
N LYS A 49 19.04 -0.82 -4.38
CA LYS A 49 18.99 -0.25 -5.73
C LYS A 49 17.95 0.86 -5.82
N VAL A 50 16.72 0.62 -5.36
CA VAL A 50 15.66 1.63 -5.42
C VAL A 50 15.94 2.79 -4.47
N ALA A 51 16.50 2.52 -3.29
CA ALA A 51 16.90 3.57 -2.35
C ALA A 51 17.95 4.48 -3.00
N ALA A 52 18.98 3.92 -3.64
CA ALA A 52 20.01 4.67 -4.36
C ALA A 52 19.45 5.50 -5.53
N GLU A 53 18.46 4.96 -6.27
CA GLU A 53 17.77 5.72 -7.32
C GLU A 53 17.08 6.97 -6.75
N ILE A 54 16.40 6.84 -5.62
CA ILE A 54 15.72 7.95 -4.95
C ILE A 54 16.71 8.99 -4.41
N GLU A 55 17.84 8.53 -3.83
CA GLU A 55 18.91 9.41 -3.34
C GLU A 55 19.58 10.17 -4.48
N ALA A 56 19.80 9.54 -5.63
CA ALA A 56 20.33 10.19 -6.82
C ALA A 56 19.41 11.28 -7.38
N GLU A 57 18.09 11.19 -7.12
CA GLU A 57 17.10 12.22 -7.45
C GLU A 57 16.95 13.29 -6.34
N GLY A 58 17.80 13.25 -5.29
CA GLY A 58 17.79 14.21 -4.18
C GLY A 58 16.84 13.88 -3.05
N GLY A 59 16.19 12.73 -3.08
CA GLY A 59 15.33 12.24 -1.99
C GLY A 59 16.13 11.60 -0.86
N LYS A 60 15.43 11.15 0.19
CA LYS A 60 16.02 10.39 1.31
C LYS A 60 15.38 9.01 1.38
N ALA A 61 16.20 7.96 1.27
CA ALA A 61 15.72 6.59 1.27
C ALA A 61 16.67 5.64 1.99
N ILE A 62 16.13 4.54 2.53
CA ILE A 62 16.91 3.38 2.99
C ILE A 62 16.25 2.11 2.48
N GLY A 63 17.05 1.08 2.18
CA GLY A 63 16.60 -0.26 1.85
C GLY A 63 16.58 -1.17 3.08
N VAL A 64 15.48 -1.93 3.28
CA VAL A 64 15.38 -2.95 4.34
C VAL A 64 14.70 -4.20 3.77
N ALA A 65 15.46 -5.28 3.65
CA ALA A 65 14.88 -6.56 3.22
C ALA A 65 13.81 -7.02 4.22
N THR A 66 12.60 -7.30 3.70
CA THR A 66 11.46 -7.65 4.54
C THR A 66 10.56 -8.64 3.83
N SER A 67 10.30 -9.78 4.48
CA SER A 67 9.20 -10.69 4.15
C SER A 67 8.04 -10.35 5.07
N VAL A 68 6.94 -9.82 4.53
CA VAL A 68 5.83 -9.31 5.36
C VAL A 68 5.03 -10.41 6.04
N ASP A 69 5.15 -11.65 5.60
CA ASP A 69 4.58 -12.86 6.19
C ASP A 69 5.38 -13.39 7.39
N ASP A 70 6.67 -13.01 7.52
CA ASP A 70 7.54 -13.39 8.64
C ASP A 70 7.47 -12.36 9.79
N PRO A 71 7.08 -12.78 11.01
CA PRO A 71 7.02 -11.90 12.17
C PRO A 71 8.34 -11.21 12.51
N ALA A 72 9.45 -11.96 12.53
CA ALA A 72 10.76 -11.41 12.89
C ALA A 72 11.23 -10.36 11.87
N SER A 73 10.92 -10.58 10.58
CA SER A 73 11.23 -9.64 9.51
C SER A 73 10.46 -8.33 9.64
N ARG A 74 9.18 -8.39 10.05
CA ARG A 74 8.37 -7.19 10.33
C ARG A 74 8.90 -6.38 11.52
N GLU A 75 9.28 -7.06 12.60
CA GLU A 75 9.86 -6.43 13.79
C GLU A 75 11.19 -5.76 13.45
N ASN A 76 12.05 -6.44 12.69
CA ASN A 76 13.32 -5.89 12.20
C ASN A 76 13.12 -4.63 11.35
N LEU A 77 12.09 -4.62 10.47
CA LEU A 77 11.78 -3.45 9.66
C LEU A 77 11.46 -2.22 10.52
N VAL A 78 10.57 -2.38 11.50
CA VAL A 78 10.19 -1.27 12.41
C VAL A 78 11.40 -0.80 13.21
N LYS A 79 12.14 -1.73 13.82
CA LYS A 79 13.35 -1.43 14.60
C LYS A 79 14.39 -0.68 13.76
N THR A 80 14.76 -1.21 12.59
CA THR A 80 15.75 -0.60 11.69
C THR A 80 15.32 0.79 11.22
N THR A 81 14.01 0.98 10.96
CA THR A 81 13.47 2.29 10.58
C THR A 81 13.67 3.31 11.69
N VAL A 82 13.32 2.95 12.92
CA VAL A 82 13.46 3.84 14.09
C VAL A 82 14.94 4.12 14.39
N GLU A 83 15.81 3.11 14.33
CA GLU A 83 17.26 3.28 14.55
C GLU A 83 17.92 4.22 13.52
N LYS A 84 17.52 4.11 12.24
CA LYS A 84 18.16 4.90 11.17
C LYS A 84 17.50 6.24 10.90
N LEU A 85 16.20 6.36 11.09
CA LEU A 85 15.41 7.55 10.72
C LEU A 85 14.71 8.21 11.91
N GLY A 86 14.77 7.62 13.10
CA GLY A 86 14.30 8.19 14.37
C GLY A 86 12.81 8.08 14.64
N ARG A 87 11.97 7.85 13.63
CA ARG A 87 10.51 7.84 13.75
C ARG A 87 9.82 7.10 12.62
N ILE A 88 8.51 6.90 12.75
CA ILE A 88 7.62 6.42 11.68
C ILE A 88 6.36 7.29 11.69
N ASP A 89 6.04 7.94 10.57
CA ASP A 89 4.84 8.78 10.42
C ASP A 89 3.78 8.18 9.51
N ILE A 90 4.23 7.40 8.52
CA ILE A 90 3.39 6.87 7.46
C ILE A 90 3.72 5.38 7.27
N LEU A 91 2.68 4.56 7.21
CA LEU A 91 2.77 3.18 6.74
C LEU A 91 1.88 3.00 5.52
N VAL A 92 2.46 2.47 4.45
CA VAL A 92 1.70 1.99 3.29
C VAL A 92 1.82 0.48 3.21
N ASN A 93 0.76 -0.24 3.55
CA ASN A 93 0.65 -1.68 3.36
C ASN A 93 0.33 -1.96 1.89
N ASN A 94 1.37 -2.07 1.08
CA ASN A 94 1.25 -2.31 -0.36
C ASN A 94 1.70 -3.71 -0.77
N ALA A 95 2.58 -4.36 -0.01
CA ALA A 95 2.98 -5.74 -0.29
C ALA A 95 1.76 -6.66 -0.36
N GLY A 96 1.74 -7.52 -1.35
CA GLY A 96 0.70 -8.51 -1.56
C GLY A 96 1.07 -9.46 -2.68
N VAL A 97 0.38 -10.56 -2.76
CA VAL A 97 0.49 -11.55 -3.84
C VAL A 97 -0.77 -11.46 -4.68
N GLY A 98 -0.63 -11.11 -5.97
CA GLY A 98 -1.74 -11.19 -6.92
C GLY A 98 -2.18 -12.63 -7.07
N GLY A 99 -3.47 -12.87 -6.95
CA GLY A 99 -4.01 -14.19 -7.19
C GLY A 99 -3.86 -14.56 -8.67
N GLN A 100 -3.34 -15.74 -8.96
CA GLN A 100 -3.69 -16.38 -10.22
C GLN A 100 -5.16 -16.79 -10.09
N PRO A 101 -6.03 -16.41 -11.04
CA PRO A 101 -7.43 -16.78 -10.96
C PRO A 101 -7.58 -18.29 -10.81
N ARG A 102 -8.17 -18.74 -9.70
CA ARG A 102 -8.50 -20.16 -9.46
C ARG A 102 -9.98 -20.26 -9.14
N ASN A 103 -10.60 -21.29 -9.69
CA ASN A 103 -11.97 -21.61 -9.34
C ASN A 103 -12.05 -22.04 -7.86
N MET A 104 -13.15 -21.74 -7.21
CA MET A 104 -13.35 -22.09 -5.79
C MET A 104 -13.17 -23.60 -5.56
N LEU A 105 -13.61 -24.43 -6.50
CA LEU A 105 -13.52 -25.90 -6.38
C LEU A 105 -12.10 -26.44 -6.56
N ASP A 106 -11.18 -25.65 -7.14
CA ASP A 106 -9.81 -26.03 -7.44
C ASP A 106 -8.81 -25.35 -6.50
N MET A 107 -9.32 -24.66 -5.46
CA MET A 107 -8.51 -23.97 -4.47
C MET A 107 -7.89 -24.97 -3.49
N ASP A 108 -6.56 -24.99 -3.39
CA ASP A 108 -5.84 -25.72 -2.36
C ASP A 108 -5.53 -24.83 -1.14
N GLU A 109 -5.32 -25.48 0.02
CA GLU A 109 -5.05 -24.78 1.28
C GLU A 109 -3.73 -24.01 1.26
N GLU A 110 -2.69 -24.50 0.58
CA GLU A 110 -1.38 -23.86 0.48
C GLU A 110 -1.50 -22.49 -0.24
N PHE A 111 -2.24 -22.47 -1.34
CA PHE A 111 -2.48 -21.22 -2.09
C PHE A 111 -3.38 -20.27 -1.30
N TYR A 112 -4.42 -20.81 -0.62
CA TYR A 112 -5.26 -20.05 0.28
C TYR A 112 -4.42 -19.34 1.36
N ASP A 113 -3.58 -20.09 2.06
CA ASP A 113 -2.72 -19.59 3.13
C ASP A 113 -1.70 -18.56 2.62
N THR A 114 -1.14 -18.79 1.44
CA THR A 114 -0.21 -17.85 0.80
C THR A 114 -0.88 -16.47 0.61
N ILE A 115 -2.11 -16.43 0.08
CA ILE A 115 -2.84 -15.19 -0.12
C ILE A 115 -3.23 -14.57 1.23
N MET A 116 -3.85 -15.34 2.12
CA MET A 116 -4.32 -14.82 3.40
C MET A 116 -3.17 -14.30 4.29
N ASN A 117 -2.03 -14.98 4.27
CA ASN A 117 -0.85 -14.55 5.01
C ASN A 117 -0.27 -13.23 4.47
N ALA A 118 -0.14 -13.09 3.15
CA ALA A 118 0.44 -11.89 2.56
C ALA A 118 -0.53 -10.71 2.49
N ASP A 119 -1.80 -10.96 2.09
CA ASP A 119 -2.75 -9.90 1.73
C ASP A 119 -3.68 -9.47 2.88
N LEU A 120 -3.77 -10.25 3.97
CA LEU A 120 -4.57 -9.88 5.14
C LEU A 120 -3.78 -9.92 6.44
N LYS A 121 -3.19 -11.08 6.81
CA LYS A 121 -2.49 -11.25 8.08
C LYS A 121 -1.30 -10.31 8.20
N ALA A 122 -0.51 -10.16 7.14
CA ALA A 122 0.62 -9.24 7.11
C ALA A 122 0.17 -7.78 7.30
N VAL A 123 -0.92 -7.36 6.65
CA VAL A 123 -1.50 -6.01 6.80
C VAL A 123 -1.88 -5.75 8.26
N TYR A 124 -2.55 -6.70 8.90
CA TYR A 124 -2.94 -6.59 10.30
C TYR A 124 -1.74 -6.39 11.22
N PHE A 125 -0.77 -7.31 11.19
CA PHE A 125 0.36 -7.29 12.11
C PHE A 125 1.37 -6.19 11.82
N MET A 126 1.58 -5.83 10.55
CA MET A 126 2.42 -4.67 10.21
C MET A 126 1.79 -3.38 10.74
N SER A 127 0.48 -3.20 10.54
CA SER A 127 -0.25 -2.05 11.09
C SER A 127 -0.19 -2.01 12.61
N GLN A 128 -0.32 -3.16 13.30
CA GLN A 128 -0.23 -3.25 14.76
C GLN A 128 1.14 -2.81 15.28
N LEU A 129 2.23 -3.31 14.68
CA LEU A 129 3.60 -2.97 15.07
C LEU A 129 3.87 -1.47 14.88
N VAL A 130 3.52 -0.94 13.71
CA VAL A 130 3.72 0.48 13.41
C VAL A 130 2.82 1.38 14.28
N ALA A 131 1.57 0.99 14.52
CA ALA A 131 0.67 1.76 15.38
C ALA A 131 1.16 1.80 16.85
N ARG A 132 1.77 0.73 17.36
CA ARG A 132 2.44 0.74 18.67
C ARG A 132 3.57 1.75 18.68
N GLN A 133 4.43 1.74 17.67
CA GLN A 133 5.53 2.70 17.55
C GLN A 133 5.01 4.14 17.44
N MET A 134 3.98 4.40 16.64
CA MET A 134 3.36 5.72 16.51
C MET A 134 2.75 6.21 17.84
N LYS A 135 2.12 5.29 18.60
CA LYS A 135 1.60 5.59 19.93
C LYS A 135 2.71 5.96 20.91
N GLU A 136 3.83 5.23 20.92
CA GLU A 136 5.00 5.52 21.76
C GLU A 136 5.67 6.85 21.42
N GLN A 137 5.71 7.22 20.17
CA GLN A 137 6.22 8.53 19.73
C GLN A 137 5.39 9.69 20.27
N GLY A 138 4.13 9.44 20.64
CA GLY A 138 3.20 10.44 21.11
C GLY A 138 2.80 11.46 20.05
N ARG A 139 1.68 12.13 20.24
CA ARG A 139 1.26 13.23 19.39
C ARG A 139 0.37 14.20 20.12
N GLU A 140 0.68 15.48 20.01
CA GLU A 140 -0.12 16.54 20.58
C GLU A 140 -1.46 16.69 19.83
N PRO A 141 -2.56 16.98 20.52
CA PRO A 141 -3.84 17.28 19.87
C PRO A 141 -3.72 18.46 18.88
N GLY A 142 -4.37 18.31 17.72
CA GLY A 142 -4.34 19.34 16.67
C GLY A 142 -3.12 19.31 15.76
N VAL A 143 -2.15 18.44 16.01
CA VAL A 143 -1.01 18.20 15.11
C VAL A 143 -1.46 17.24 13.98
N ASP A 144 -0.83 17.38 12.80
CA ASP A 144 -1.09 16.53 11.64
C ASP A 144 -0.94 15.03 12.01
N PRO A 145 -1.99 14.19 11.83
CA PRO A 145 -2.01 12.81 12.33
C PRO A 145 -0.98 11.89 11.65
N TYR A 146 -0.66 10.77 12.28
CA TYR A 146 0.01 9.63 11.64
C TYR A 146 -0.92 8.97 10.61
N ARG A 147 -0.34 8.25 9.65
CA ARG A 147 -1.08 7.67 8.53
C ARG A 147 -0.83 6.17 8.38
N ILE A 148 -1.90 5.40 8.27
CA ILE A 148 -1.86 4.03 7.77
C ILE A 148 -2.70 3.98 6.49
N ILE A 149 -2.09 3.55 5.39
CA ILE A 149 -2.73 3.43 4.07
C ILE A 149 -2.65 1.97 3.64
N ASN A 150 -3.80 1.34 3.43
CA ASN A 150 -3.89 -0.06 3.06
C ASN A 150 -4.24 -0.20 1.58
N MET A 151 -3.49 -1.01 0.85
CA MET A 151 -3.85 -1.36 -0.52
C MET A 151 -4.87 -2.50 -0.51
N SER A 152 -6.14 -2.14 -0.75
CA SER A 152 -7.21 -3.07 -1.08
C SER A 152 -7.17 -3.41 -2.58
N SER A 153 -8.31 -3.65 -3.19
CA SER A 153 -8.46 -3.90 -4.63
C SER A 153 -9.91 -3.68 -5.06
N ALA A 154 -10.13 -3.38 -6.33
CA ALA A 154 -11.45 -3.44 -6.95
C ALA A 154 -12.09 -4.84 -6.82
N ALA A 155 -11.26 -5.91 -6.75
CA ALA A 155 -11.71 -7.28 -6.47
C ALA A 155 -12.32 -7.45 -5.05
N GLY A 156 -11.99 -6.57 -4.10
CA GLY A 156 -12.62 -6.54 -2.78
C GLY A 156 -13.97 -5.80 -2.75
N ILE A 157 -14.35 -5.15 -3.85
CA ILE A 157 -15.63 -4.44 -4.03
C ILE A 157 -16.55 -5.24 -4.96
N LYS A 158 -16.03 -5.62 -6.14
CA LYS A 158 -16.68 -6.53 -7.07
C LYS A 158 -16.19 -7.96 -6.84
N SER A 159 -16.95 -8.92 -7.29
CA SER A 159 -16.65 -10.35 -7.13
C SER A 159 -16.34 -10.98 -8.50
N PRO A 160 -15.15 -10.72 -9.08
CA PRO A 160 -14.80 -11.34 -10.35
C PRO A 160 -14.60 -12.85 -10.16
N ARG A 161 -14.98 -13.61 -11.19
CA ARG A 161 -14.77 -15.08 -11.16
C ARG A 161 -13.28 -15.40 -11.06
N GLY A 162 -12.93 -16.35 -10.20
CA GLY A 162 -11.54 -16.81 -10.01
C GLY A 162 -10.77 -16.06 -8.91
N ASP A 163 -11.23 -14.90 -8.46
CA ASP A 163 -10.57 -14.13 -7.39
C ASP A 163 -11.14 -14.43 -5.98
N THR A 164 -11.49 -15.68 -5.73
CA THR A 164 -12.23 -16.08 -4.52
C THR A 164 -11.53 -15.69 -3.23
N VAL A 165 -10.29 -16.14 -3.02
CA VAL A 165 -9.53 -15.87 -1.79
C VAL A 165 -8.96 -14.45 -1.81
N TYR A 166 -8.40 -14.01 -2.95
CA TYR A 166 -7.84 -12.67 -3.08
C TYR A 166 -8.90 -11.59 -2.86
N GLY A 167 -10.06 -11.71 -3.52
CA GLY A 167 -11.18 -10.78 -3.33
C GLY A 167 -11.66 -10.75 -1.89
N ALA A 168 -11.80 -11.93 -1.24
CA ALA A 168 -12.17 -12.02 0.16
C ALA A 168 -11.14 -11.35 1.08
N ALA A 169 -9.83 -11.57 0.87
CA ALA A 169 -8.77 -10.93 1.64
C ALA A 169 -8.79 -9.40 1.48
N LYS A 170 -8.98 -8.90 0.25
CA LYS A 170 -9.04 -7.45 -0.02
C LYS A 170 -10.32 -6.79 0.50
N ALA A 171 -11.46 -7.50 0.50
CA ALA A 171 -12.67 -7.05 1.19
C ALA A 171 -12.45 -6.99 2.71
N ALA A 172 -11.79 -7.99 3.29
CA ALA A 172 -11.42 -7.99 4.69
C ALA A 172 -10.48 -6.82 5.05
N VAL A 173 -9.48 -6.50 4.23
CA VAL A 173 -8.61 -5.33 4.41
C VAL A 173 -9.42 -4.04 4.41
N THR A 174 -10.42 -3.92 3.53
CA THR A 174 -11.30 -2.75 3.51
C THR A 174 -12.07 -2.59 4.82
N HIS A 175 -12.64 -3.68 5.33
CA HIS A 175 -13.35 -3.63 6.61
C HIS A 175 -12.41 -3.40 7.80
N LEU A 176 -11.26 -4.08 7.82
CA LEU A 176 -10.21 -3.91 8.82
C LEU A 176 -9.73 -2.45 8.89
N THR A 177 -9.63 -1.76 7.75
CA THR A 177 -9.27 -0.32 7.70
C THR A 177 -10.25 0.53 8.50
N ARG A 178 -11.55 0.25 8.43
CA ARG A 178 -12.58 0.98 9.21
C ARG A 178 -12.46 0.70 10.70
N ILE A 179 -12.19 -0.55 11.08
CA ILE A 179 -11.96 -0.92 12.49
C ILE A 179 -10.72 -0.19 13.02
N MET A 180 -9.60 -0.25 12.30
CA MET A 180 -8.35 0.45 12.65
C MET A 180 -8.58 1.97 12.77
N ALA A 181 -9.32 2.57 11.84
CA ALA A 181 -9.63 4.00 11.87
C ALA A 181 -10.34 4.40 13.18
N ASN A 182 -11.31 3.60 13.60
CA ASN A 182 -12.06 3.86 14.83
C ASN A 182 -11.20 3.65 16.09
N GLU A 183 -10.44 2.54 16.15
CA GLU A 183 -9.65 2.19 17.33
C GLU A 183 -8.43 3.08 17.52
N LEU A 184 -7.76 3.49 16.42
CA LEU A 184 -6.48 4.18 16.46
C LEU A 184 -6.62 5.71 16.43
N ALA A 185 -7.80 6.26 16.15
CA ALA A 185 -8.04 7.71 16.11
C ALA A 185 -7.65 8.40 17.41
N ARG A 186 -7.91 7.76 18.57
CA ARG A 186 -7.51 8.29 19.89
C ARG A 186 -6.00 8.47 20.10
N TYR A 187 -5.18 7.85 19.23
CA TYR A 187 -3.73 8.00 19.22
C TYR A 187 -3.25 8.95 18.12
N GLY A 188 -4.15 9.67 17.46
CA GLY A 188 -3.83 10.57 16.36
C GLY A 188 -3.39 9.83 15.09
N ILE A 189 -3.93 8.65 14.82
CA ILE A 189 -3.62 7.85 13.64
C ILE A 189 -4.86 7.77 12.75
N THR A 190 -4.75 8.17 11.50
CA THR A 190 -5.78 7.92 10.49
C THR A 190 -5.48 6.65 9.71
N CYS A 191 -6.52 5.90 9.35
CA CYS A 191 -6.41 4.67 8.56
C CYS A 191 -7.34 4.75 7.36
N ASN A 192 -6.80 4.62 6.14
CA ASN A 192 -7.57 4.68 4.91
C ASN A 192 -7.14 3.56 3.96
N ALA A 193 -7.98 3.23 2.99
CA ALA A 193 -7.67 2.24 1.98
C ALA A 193 -7.81 2.80 0.57
N ILE A 194 -6.98 2.29 -0.33
CA ILE A 194 -7.06 2.50 -1.77
C ILE A 194 -7.46 1.18 -2.41
N ALA A 195 -8.41 1.19 -3.34
CA ALA A 195 -8.79 0.03 -4.14
C ALA A 195 -8.39 0.24 -5.60
N PRO A 196 -7.18 -0.21 -6.00
CA PRO A 196 -6.78 -0.18 -7.39
C PRO A 196 -7.66 -1.07 -8.27
N GLY A 197 -7.93 -0.62 -9.50
CA GLY A 197 -8.36 -1.47 -10.58
C GLY A 197 -7.18 -2.16 -11.28
N TYR A 198 -7.25 -2.31 -12.59
CA TYR A 198 -6.13 -2.83 -13.39
C TYR A 198 -5.06 -1.75 -13.59
N VAL A 199 -3.86 -2.02 -13.08
CA VAL A 199 -2.69 -1.12 -13.13
C VAL A 199 -1.56 -1.79 -13.90
N LEU A 200 -0.85 -1.05 -14.74
CA LEU A 200 0.31 -1.51 -15.51
C LEU A 200 1.48 -1.82 -14.58
N THR A 201 1.66 -3.08 -14.24
CA THR A 201 2.72 -3.58 -13.36
C THR A 201 3.21 -4.94 -13.85
N ASP A 202 4.29 -5.44 -13.27
CA ASP A 202 4.75 -6.82 -13.56
C ASP A 202 3.67 -7.87 -13.27
N MET A 203 2.77 -7.60 -12.32
CA MET A 203 1.67 -8.50 -11.95
C MET A 203 0.63 -8.65 -13.06
N THR A 204 0.42 -7.61 -13.85
CA THR A 204 -0.56 -7.56 -14.96
C THR A 204 0.07 -7.82 -16.33
N LYS A 205 1.40 -7.98 -16.39
CA LYS A 205 2.16 -8.10 -17.64
C LYS A 205 1.69 -9.25 -18.52
N ASP A 206 1.42 -10.42 -17.92
CA ASP A 206 1.00 -11.60 -18.69
C ASP A 206 -0.41 -11.43 -19.29
N VAL A 207 -1.31 -10.78 -18.55
CA VAL A 207 -2.66 -10.43 -19.05
C VAL A 207 -2.57 -9.46 -20.23
N MET A 208 -1.58 -8.58 -20.21
CA MET A 208 -1.36 -7.56 -21.25
C MET A 208 -0.61 -8.07 -22.46
N ALA A 209 0.01 -9.25 -22.40
CA ALA A 209 0.68 -9.86 -23.55
C ALA A 209 -0.30 -10.32 -24.64
N ASP A 210 -1.58 -10.46 -24.33
CA ASP A 210 -2.63 -10.86 -25.26
C ASP A 210 -3.61 -9.69 -25.52
N GLU A 211 -3.71 -9.23 -26.76
CA GLU A 211 -4.61 -8.14 -27.17
C GLU A 211 -6.09 -8.43 -26.88
N LYS A 212 -6.52 -9.71 -26.94
CA LYS A 212 -7.90 -10.10 -26.61
C LYS A 212 -8.18 -9.89 -25.13
N ASN A 213 -7.22 -10.23 -24.27
CA ASN A 213 -7.33 -10.00 -22.82
C ASN A 213 -7.34 -8.49 -22.52
N VAL A 214 -6.48 -7.72 -23.18
CA VAL A 214 -6.46 -6.25 -23.05
C VAL A 214 -7.82 -5.65 -23.43
N ALA A 215 -8.37 -6.06 -24.58
CA ALA A 215 -9.68 -5.58 -25.03
C ALA A 215 -10.81 -5.98 -24.07
N ALA A 216 -10.79 -7.20 -23.55
CA ALA A 216 -11.78 -7.69 -22.59
C ALA A 216 -11.72 -6.90 -21.27
N VAL A 217 -10.53 -6.70 -20.72
CA VAL A 217 -10.33 -5.94 -19.47
C VAL A 217 -10.70 -4.47 -19.66
N THR A 218 -10.22 -3.82 -20.70
CA THR A 218 -10.52 -2.39 -20.94
C THR A 218 -12.00 -2.15 -21.17
N LYS A 219 -12.74 -3.14 -21.71
CA LYS A 219 -14.20 -3.07 -21.84
C LYS A 219 -14.91 -2.99 -20.48
N MET A 220 -14.35 -3.57 -19.44
CA MET A 220 -14.91 -3.52 -18.07
C MET A 220 -14.60 -2.19 -17.35
N ILE A 221 -13.67 -1.40 -17.85
CA ILE A 221 -13.24 -0.13 -17.26
C ILE A 221 -13.95 1.03 -17.99
N SER A 222 -14.66 1.89 -17.28
CA SER A 222 -15.39 3.02 -17.91
C SER A 222 -14.44 3.96 -18.65
N LEU A 223 -13.23 4.22 -18.13
CA LEU A 223 -12.19 5.03 -18.80
C LEU A 223 -11.44 4.31 -19.91
N ARG A 224 -11.76 3.03 -20.21
CA ARG A 224 -11.25 2.25 -21.34
C ARG A 224 -9.72 2.12 -21.43
N ARG A 225 -9.03 2.19 -20.32
CA ARG A 225 -7.58 2.01 -20.22
C ARG A 225 -7.16 1.43 -18.88
N TYR A 226 -5.98 0.85 -18.82
CA TYR A 226 -5.29 0.54 -17.58
C TYR A 226 -4.79 1.82 -16.92
N ALA A 227 -4.68 1.79 -15.59
CA ALA A 227 -4.02 2.85 -14.85
C ALA A 227 -2.50 2.69 -14.89
N MET A 228 -1.79 3.80 -14.75
CA MET A 228 -0.35 3.80 -14.48
C MET A 228 -0.10 3.74 -12.96
N PRO A 229 1.01 3.15 -12.49
CA PRO A 229 1.33 3.11 -11.05
C PRO A 229 1.33 4.48 -10.36
N VAL A 230 1.70 5.53 -11.08
CA VAL A 230 1.70 6.90 -10.55
C VAL A 230 0.29 7.38 -10.19
N GLU A 231 -0.76 6.89 -10.85
CA GLU A 231 -2.14 7.26 -10.52
C GLU A 231 -2.57 6.72 -9.15
N MET A 232 -2.02 5.58 -8.72
CA MET A 232 -2.17 5.08 -7.34
C MET A 232 -1.32 5.90 -6.37
N ALA A 233 -0.09 6.24 -6.79
CA ALA A 233 0.85 7.00 -5.96
C ALA A 233 0.33 8.39 -5.60
N THR A 234 -0.37 9.07 -6.51
CA THR A 234 -0.97 10.39 -6.25
C THR A 234 -2.01 10.34 -5.13
N VAL A 235 -2.86 9.32 -5.13
CA VAL A 235 -3.86 9.14 -4.07
C VAL A 235 -3.19 8.75 -2.73
N ALA A 236 -2.17 7.90 -2.77
CA ALA A 236 -1.41 7.55 -1.57
C ALA A 236 -0.68 8.76 -0.98
N ALA A 237 -0.06 9.61 -1.81
CA ALA A 237 0.60 10.84 -1.38
C ALA A 237 -0.41 11.87 -0.82
N PHE A 238 -1.60 11.98 -1.42
CA PHE A 238 -2.70 12.79 -0.89
C PHE A 238 -3.11 12.29 0.51
N LEU A 239 -3.41 11.01 0.67
CA LEU A 239 -3.80 10.43 1.96
C LEU A 239 -2.70 10.54 3.03
N ALA A 240 -1.43 10.58 2.62
CA ALA A 240 -0.28 10.75 3.50
C ALA A 240 -0.10 12.20 3.96
N SER A 241 -0.64 13.17 3.23
CA SER A 241 -0.37 14.59 3.39
C SER A 241 -1.29 15.29 4.41
N PRO A 242 -0.95 16.51 4.84
CA PRO A 242 -1.81 17.37 5.66
C PRO A 242 -3.19 17.65 5.03
N ALA A 243 -3.30 17.63 3.69
CA ALA A 243 -4.58 17.80 2.98
C ALA A 243 -5.64 16.75 3.35
N ALA A 244 -5.21 15.57 3.83
CA ALA A 244 -6.09 14.48 4.24
C ALA A 244 -6.21 14.33 5.78
N ALA A 245 -5.83 15.34 6.56
CA ALA A 245 -5.75 15.26 8.03
C ALA A 245 -7.09 14.87 8.70
N TYR A 246 -8.22 15.15 8.06
CA TYR A 246 -9.57 14.85 8.59
C TYR A 246 -10.24 13.66 7.89
N ILE A 247 -9.48 12.90 7.08
CA ILE A 247 -9.98 11.73 6.35
C ILE A 247 -9.51 10.46 7.07
N THR A 248 -10.47 9.65 7.53
CA THR A 248 -10.18 8.33 8.15
C THR A 248 -11.33 7.36 7.91
N GLY A 249 -11.03 6.06 7.78
CA GLY A 249 -11.99 5.00 7.59
C GLY A 249 -12.54 4.87 6.17
N VAL A 250 -12.01 5.62 5.19
CA VAL A 250 -12.51 5.58 3.81
C VAL A 250 -11.80 4.52 2.97
N LEU A 251 -12.53 4.02 1.97
CA LEU A 251 -12.02 3.29 0.82
C LEU A 251 -12.13 4.19 -0.41
N ILE A 252 -11.04 4.43 -1.09
CA ILE A 252 -11.01 5.18 -2.35
C ILE A 252 -10.76 4.23 -3.52
N PRO A 253 -11.78 3.92 -4.35
CA PRO A 253 -11.55 3.20 -5.59
C PRO A 253 -10.75 4.07 -6.58
N VAL A 254 -9.67 3.51 -7.13
CA VAL A 254 -8.86 4.13 -8.18
C VAL A 254 -8.79 3.13 -9.33
N ASP A 255 -9.90 2.99 -10.02
CA ASP A 255 -10.20 1.84 -10.88
C ASP A 255 -10.77 2.23 -12.26
N GLY A 256 -10.78 3.52 -12.59
CA GLY A 256 -11.32 4.02 -13.85
C GLY A 256 -12.82 3.78 -14.04
N GLY A 257 -13.56 3.62 -12.95
CA GLY A 257 -14.99 3.34 -12.98
C GLY A 257 -15.33 1.85 -13.16
N MET A 258 -14.38 0.95 -12.92
CA MET A 258 -14.59 -0.49 -13.07
C MET A 258 -15.63 -1.04 -12.07
N THR A 259 -15.68 -0.51 -10.85
CA THR A 259 -16.58 -1.01 -9.80
C THR A 259 -18.01 -0.48 -9.89
N ILE A 260 -18.27 0.54 -10.69
CA ILE A 260 -19.60 1.14 -10.90
C ILE A 260 -20.23 0.75 -12.24
N ASN A 261 -19.52 -0.03 -13.06
CA ASN A 261 -19.96 -0.45 -14.40
C ASN A 261 -20.55 -1.87 -14.38
#